data_1340f9ac14fef4b46b980c3684c2b83d
#
_entry.id   1340f9ac14fef4b46b980c3684c2b83d
#
_cell.length_a   1.000
_cell.length_b   1.000
_cell.length_c   1.000
_cell.angle_alpha   90.00
_cell.angle_beta   90.00
_cell.angle_gamma   90.00
#
_symmetry.space_group_name_H-M   'P 1'
#
loop_
_entity.id
_entity.type
_entity.pdbx_description
1 polymer ?
#
loop_
_entity_poly.entity_id
_entity_poly.type
_entity_poly.pdbx_seq_one_letter_code
_entity_poly.pdbx_strand_id
1 'polypeptide(L)'
;MARIVPPTRFPDSVAVSYSRSINKLISELGKVTLSVYDEQITPQIKLQKSRDDNSFYKLDAPLDVVQRAVDVIKGLSLGIFNSSVVQKTASKFVNSLNLFNKNNISNQGKVKGIDPTVSEPWLESFMKTSISENASYITNIKDAYLANIESIIYRGVKNGSSAKKVRDQLVERVGISRKRAEFIAVDQTGSILGQMTAKRHKQMGVSKFKWLTSNDEKVRKTHRDLSNKVFSYADPPSVGLPGEDYRCRCVAIPVFGDE
;
A
#
# COMPACT_ATOMS: atom_id res chain seq x y z
N MET A 1 10.92 1.28 -42.67
CA MET A 1 9.81 1.72 -41.78
C MET A 1 10.37 1.87 -40.35
N ALA A 2 10.17 3.03 -39.71
CA ALA A 2 10.54 3.21 -38.32
C ALA A 2 9.73 2.24 -37.48
N ARG A 3 10.39 1.44 -36.64
CA ARG A 3 9.70 0.50 -35.72
C ARG A 3 9.01 1.29 -34.63
N ILE A 4 7.70 1.11 -34.48
CA ILE A 4 6.92 1.77 -33.41
C ILE A 4 7.33 1.19 -32.06
N VAL A 5 7.62 2.07 -31.09
CA VAL A 5 7.94 1.67 -29.72
C VAL A 5 6.69 1.03 -29.08
N PRO A 6 6.78 -0.20 -28.56
CA PRO A 6 5.65 -0.84 -27.88
C PRO A 6 5.17 0.00 -26.69
N PRO A 7 3.85 0.25 -26.58
CA PRO A 7 3.33 0.98 -25.43
C PRO A 7 3.48 0.13 -24.15
N THR A 8 3.70 0.79 -23.03
CA THR A 8 3.55 0.16 -21.70
C THR A 8 2.28 0.66 -21.02
N ARG A 9 1.82 -0.10 -20.03
CA ARG A 9 0.66 0.26 -19.19
C ARG A 9 1.03 0.09 -17.73
N PHE A 10 0.26 0.72 -16.87
CA PHE A 10 0.38 0.49 -15.43
C PHE A 10 0.02 -0.98 -15.11
N PRO A 11 0.81 -1.69 -14.27
CA PRO A 11 0.57 -3.09 -13.96
C PRO A 11 -0.48 -3.28 -12.84
N ASP A 12 -1.75 -3.01 -13.16
CA ASP A 12 -2.86 -3.10 -12.20
C ASP A 12 -2.91 -4.47 -11.49
N SER A 13 -2.60 -5.56 -12.20
CA SER A 13 -2.59 -6.90 -11.61
C SER A 13 -1.56 -7.06 -10.48
N VAL A 14 -0.41 -6.40 -10.58
CA VAL A 14 0.63 -6.40 -9.54
C VAL A 14 0.15 -5.60 -8.33
N ALA A 15 -0.41 -4.41 -8.55
CA ALA A 15 -0.98 -3.58 -7.48
C ALA A 15 -2.11 -4.31 -6.74
N VAL A 16 -3.03 -4.94 -7.46
CA VAL A 16 -4.14 -5.72 -6.89
C VAL A 16 -3.63 -6.93 -6.11
N SER A 17 -2.63 -7.66 -6.62
CA SER A 17 -2.03 -8.80 -5.92
C SER A 17 -1.38 -8.38 -4.61
N TYR A 18 -0.65 -7.26 -4.62
CA TYR A 18 -0.02 -6.71 -3.42
C TYR A 18 -1.06 -6.26 -2.39
N SER A 19 -2.06 -5.48 -2.81
CA SER A 19 -3.17 -5.07 -1.96
C SER A 19 -3.88 -6.27 -1.31
N ARG A 20 -4.18 -7.33 -2.09
CA ARG A 20 -4.80 -8.56 -1.58
C ARG A 20 -3.95 -9.24 -0.51
N SER A 21 -2.63 -9.26 -0.70
CA SER A 21 -1.71 -9.87 0.27
C SER A 21 -1.74 -9.13 1.60
N ILE A 22 -1.70 -7.80 1.58
CA ILE A 22 -1.82 -6.98 2.81
C ILE A 22 -3.22 -7.11 3.41
N ASN A 23 -4.27 -7.07 2.59
CA ASN A 23 -5.66 -7.18 3.05
C ASN A 23 -5.95 -8.52 3.72
N LYS A 24 -5.26 -9.61 3.34
CA LYS A 24 -5.34 -10.89 4.02
C LYS A 24 -4.85 -10.77 5.47
N LEU A 25 -3.70 -10.15 5.70
CA LEU A 25 -3.13 -9.94 7.03
C LEU A 25 -4.05 -9.05 7.91
N ILE A 26 -4.56 -7.95 7.33
CA ILE A 26 -5.51 -7.05 8.02
C ILE A 26 -6.79 -7.80 8.40
N SER A 27 -7.29 -8.66 7.52
CA SER A 27 -8.52 -9.42 7.75
C SER A 27 -8.35 -10.44 8.85
N GLU A 28 -7.20 -11.10 8.90
CA GLU A 28 -6.84 -12.05 9.94
C GLU A 28 -6.72 -11.35 11.29
N LEU A 29 -6.03 -10.22 11.34
CA LEU A 29 -5.94 -9.41 12.57
C LEU A 29 -7.31 -8.89 12.99
N GLY A 30 -8.16 -8.48 12.06
CA GLY A 30 -9.54 -8.07 12.34
C GLY A 30 -10.38 -9.18 12.96
N LYS A 31 -10.27 -10.42 12.46
CA LYS A 31 -10.95 -11.60 13.04
C LYS A 31 -10.50 -11.85 14.48
N VAL A 32 -9.20 -11.85 14.70
CA VAL A 32 -8.61 -12.02 16.05
C VAL A 32 -9.09 -10.92 16.99
N THR A 33 -9.06 -9.66 16.52
CA THR A 33 -9.55 -8.52 17.32
C THR A 33 -10.99 -8.70 17.74
N LEU A 34 -11.87 -9.11 16.81
CA LEU A 34 -13.29 -9.31 17.11
C LEU A 34 -13.53 -10.51 18.04
N SER A 35 -12.79 -11.61 17.87
CA SER A 35 -12.89 -12.78 18.76
C SER A 35 -12.51 -12.41 20.20
N VAL A 36 -11.36 -11.79 20.41
CA VAL A 36 -10.91 -11.35 21.74
C VAL A 36 -11.88 -10.33 22.33
N TYR A 37 -12.37 -9.39 21.54
CA TYR A 37 -13.37 -8.42 21.98
C TYR A 37 -14.68 -9.10 22.43
N ASP A 38 -15.21 -9.99 21.61
CA ASP A 38 -16.46 -10.69 21.89
C ASP A 38 -16.33 -11.62 23.12
N GLU A 39 -15.19 -12.27 23.31
CA GLU A 39 -14.94 -13.22 24.40
C GLU A 39 -14.60 -12.55 25.74
N GLN A 40 -13.79 -11.47 25.72
CA GLN A 40 -13.22 -10.91 26.95
C GLN A 40 -13.87 -9.57 27.34
N ILE A 41 -14.22 -8.71 26.39
CA ILE A 41 -14.69 -7.34 26.68
C ILE A 41 -16.22 -7.26 26.68
N THR A 42 -16.89 -7.89 25.71
CA THR A 42 -18.36 -7.87 25.61
C THR A 42 -19.06 -8.31 26.90
N PRO A 43 -18.66 -9.39 27.60
CA PRO A 43 -19.29 -9.79 28.87
C PRO A 43 -19.19 -8.70 29.93
N GLN A 44 -18.05 -8.01 30.02
CA GLN A 44 -17.82 -6.95 31.02
C GLN A 44 -18.74 -5.74 30.78
N ILE A 45 -18.88 -5.31 29.53
CA ILE A 45 -19.79 -4.20 29.15
C ILE A 45 -21.25 -4.57 29.49
N LYS A 46 -21.66 -5.83 29.26
CA LYS A 46 -23.01 -6.30 29.61
C LYS A 46 -23.25 -6.35 31.11
N LEU A 47 -22.28 -6.83 31.89
CA LEU A 47 -22.36 -6.87 33.36
C LEU A 47 -22.46 -5.46 33.97
N GLN A 48 -21.74 -4.49 33.45
CA GLN A 48 -21.87 -3.09 33.85
C GLN A 48 -23.29 -2.56 33.67
N LYS A 49 -23.90 -2.78 32.51
CA LYS A 49 -25.27 -2.30 32.21
C LYS A 49 -26.34 -2.91 33.08
N SER A 50 -26.17 -4.17 33.53
CA SER A 50 -27.13 -4.83 34.45
C SER A 50 -27.03 -4.34 35.88
N ARG A 51 -25.97 -3.63 36.26
CA ARG A 51 -25.73 -3.09 37.60
C ARG A 51 -26.09 -1.61 37.76
N ASP A 52 -26.27 -0.89 36.62
CA ASP A 52 -26.46 0.56 36.59
C ASP A 52 -27.87 1.04 37.00
N ASP A 53 -28.80 0.12 37.34
CA ASP A 53 -30.16 0.53 37.74
C ASP A 53 -30.24 1.18 39.13
N ASN A 54 -29.19 1.20 39.95
CA ASN A 54 -29.27 1.74 41.32
C ASN A 54 -27.96 2.26 41.95
N SER A 55 -26.89 2.57 41.27
CA SER A 55 -25.73 3.13 41.98
C SER A 55 -25.00 4.23 41.20
N PHE A 56 -24.73 5.33 41.89
CA PHE A 56 -23.95 6.52 41.49
C PHE A 56 -22.47 6.24 41.14
N TYR A 57 -22.03 4.98 41.28
CA TYR A 57 -20.68 4.55 40.95
C TYR A 57 -20.71 3.88 39.60
N LYS A 58 -20.26 4.58 38.55
CA LYS A 58 -19.76 3.96 37.33
C LYS A 58 -18.60 3.06 37.76
N LEU A 59 -18.89 1.77 37.99
CA LEU A 59 -17.81 0.79 38.07
C LEU A 59 -17.19 0.74 36.69
N ASP A 60 -15.97 1.27 36.58
CA ASP A 60 -15.12 1.03 35.43
C ASP A 60 -15.09 -0.48 35.21
N ALA A 61 -15.40 -0.94 33.99
CA ALA A 61 -15.01 -2.31 33.61
C ALA A 61 -13.56 -2.42 34.00
N PRO A 62 -13.17 -3.52 34.71
CA PRO A 62 -11.85 -3.53 35.29
C PRO A 62 -10.85 -3.16 34.23
N LEU A 63 -10.23 -2.00 34.35
CA LEU A 63 -9.32 -1.43 33.35
C LEU A 63 -8.25 -2.46 32.95
N ASP A 64 -7.91 -3.31 33.92
CA ASP A 64 -7.02 -4.46 33.77
C ASP A 64 -7.55 -5.55 32.81
N VAL A 65 -8.87 -5.77 32.72
CA VAL A 65 -9.44 -6.72 31.74
C VAL A 65 -9.33 -6.17 30.31
N VAL A 66 -9.64 -4.89 30.17
CA VAL A 66 -9.51 -4.21 28.88
C VAL A 66 -8.05 -4.19 28.43
N GLN A 67 -7.13 -3.85 29.34
CA GLN A 67 -5.70 -3.85 29.08
C GLN A 67 -5.22 -5.23 28.63
N ARG A 68 -5.55 -6.28 29.38
CA ARG A 68 -5.17 -7.66 29.05
C ARG A 68 -5.70 -8.08 27.67
N ALA A 69 -6.95 -7.76 27.36
CA ALA A 69 -7.53 -8.08 26.05
C ALA A 69 -6.78 -7.37 24.91
N VAL A 70 -6.45 -6.09 25.08
CA VAL A 70 -5.64 -5.32 24.11
C VAL A 70 -4.24 -5.92 23.97
N ASP A 71 -3.61 -6.32 25.07
CA ASP A 71 -2.28 -6.93 25.05
C ASP A 71 -2.29 -8.31 24.35
N VAL A 72 -3.35 -9.10 24.53
CA VAL A 72 -3.56 -10.34 23.78
C VAL A 72 -3.67 -10.06 22.28
N ILE A 73 -4.44 -9.06 21.86
CA ILE A 73 -4.54 -8.67 20.43
C ILE A 73 -3.17 -8.25 19.90
N LYS A 74 -2.44 -7.42 20.63
CA LYS A 74 -1.08 -6.99 20.28
C LYS A 74 -0.13 -8.18 20.13
N GLY A 75 -0.14 -9.11 21.09
CA GLY A 75 0.65 -10.33 21.07
C GLY A 75 0.36 -11.20 19.84
N LEU A 76 -0.92 -11.48 19.56
CA LEU A 76 -1.33 -12.27 18.41
C LEU A 76 -0.99 -11.58 17.07
N SER A 77 -0.99 -10.25 17.03
CA SER A 77 -0.60 -9.48 15.86
C SER A 77 0.86 -9.73 15.42
N LEU A 78 1.75 -10.03 16.38
CA LEU A 78 3.16 -10.32 16.09
C LEU A 78 3.33 -11.62 15.28
N GLY A 79 2.46 -12.61 15.50
CA GLY A 79 2.44 -13.83 14.69
C GLY A 79 1.95 -13.57 13.25
N ILE A 80 0.87 -12.80 13.11
CA ILE A 80 0.25 -12.48 11.82
C ILE A 80 1.18 -11.60 10.96
N PHE A 81 1.76 -10.57 11.56
CA PHE A 81 2.68 -9.61 10.92
C PHE A 81 4.14 -9.87 11.30
N ASN A 82 4.55 -11.13 11.43
CA ASN A 82 5.95 -11.41 11.71
C ASN A 82 6.87 -10.92 10.58
N SER A 83 8.12 -10.63 10.93
CA SER A 83 9.09 -10.02 10.00
C SER A 83 9.26 -10.82 8.70
N SER A 84 9.25 -12.16 8.77
CA SER A 84 9.38 -13.02 7.59
C SER A 84 8.20 -12.86 6.62
N VAL A 85 6.97 -12.85 7.14
CA VAL A 85 5.74 -12.65 6.33
C VAL A 85 5.72 -11.26 5.70
N VAL A 86 6.07 -10.22 6.46
CA VAL A 86 6.14 -8.84 5.99
C VAL A 86 7.18 -8.69 4.89
N GLN A 87 8.41 -9.17 5.13
CA GLN A 87 9.50 -9.13 4.14
C GLN A 87 9.17 -9.94 2.89
N LYS A 88 8.61 -11.13 3.02
CA LYS A 88 8.19 -11.97 1.89
C LYS A 88 7.11 -11.28 1.04
N THR A 89 6.16 -10.60 1.68
CA THR A 89 5.09 -9.87 0.99
C THR A 89 5.65 -8.70 0.19
N ALA A 90 6.50 -7.87 0.81
CA ALA A 90 7.17 -6.75 0.16
C ALA A 90 8.11 -7.22 -0.98
N SER A 91 8.91 -8.24 -0.73
CA SER A 91 9.84 -8.80 -1.71
C SER A 91 9.11 -9.37 -2.94
N LYS A 92 8.03 -10.13 -2.74
CA LYS A 92 7.22 -10.64 -3.86
C LYS A 92 6.66 -9.51 -4.72
N PHE A 93 6.19 -8.44 -4.11
CA PHE A 93 5.66 -7.27 -4.81
C PHE A 93 6.74 -6.59 -5.66
N VAL A 94 7.86 -6.21 -5.06
CA VAL A 94 8.95 -5.49 -5.75
C VAL A 94 9.57 -6.35 -6.87
N ASN A 95 9.75 -7.66 -6.63
CA ASN A 95 10.22 -8.60 -7.66
C ASN A 95 9.23 -8.70 -8.84
N SER A 96 7.93 -8.73 -8.57
CA SER A 96 6.91 -8.75 -9.63
C SER A 96 6.94 -7.47 -10.48
N LEU A 97 7.15 -6.31 -9.87
CA LEU A 97 7.32 -5.05 -10.59
C LEU A 97 8.59 -5.03 -11.43
N ASN A 98 9.70 -5.50 -10.86
CA ASN A 98 10.95 -5.58 -11.60
C ASN A 98 10.80 -6.48 -12.83
N LEU A 99 10.21 -7.66 -12.69
CA LEU A 99 9.99 -8.59 -13.82
C LEU A 99 9.10 -7.95 -14.89
N PHE A 100 7.99 -7.32 -14.47
CA PHE A 100 7.10 -6.60 -15.39
C PHE A 100 7.83 -5.48 -16.14
N ASN A 101 8.55 -4.63 -15.43
CA ASN A 101 9.28 -3.51 -16.02
C ASN A 101 10.41 -4.00 -16.93
N LYS A 102 11.19 -5.00 -16.50
CA LYS A 102 12.24 -5.62 -17.30
C LYS A 102 11.71 -6.07 -18.67
N ASN A 103 10.61 -6.83 -18.69
CA ASN A 103 10.01 -7.32 -19.91
C ASN A 103 9.55 -6.19 -20.84
N ASN A 104 8.93 -5.15 -20.29
CA ASN A 104 8.47 -4.00 -21.07
C ASN A 104 9.65 -3.25 -21.69
N ILE A 105 10.65 -2.91 -20.89
CA ILE A 105 11.79 -2.12 -21.32
C ILE A 105 12.66 -2.89 -22.33
N SER A 106 12.89 -4.19 -22.12
CA SER A 106 13.59 -5.04 -23.10
C SER A 106 12.85 -5.04 -24.43
N ASN A 107 11.51 -5.15 -24.45
CA ASN A 107 10.73 -5.07 -25.68
C ASN A 107 10.82 -3.69 -26.34
N GLN A 108 10.83 -2.61 -25.59
CA GLN A 108 11.01 -1.25 -26.11
C GLN A 108 12.42 -1.05 -26.71
N GLY A 109 13.45 -1.56 -26.05
CA GLY A 109 14.85 -1.46 -26.49
C GLY A 109 15.12 -2.23 -27.78
N LYS A 110 14.40 -3.35 -28.05
CA LYS A 110 14.51 -4.09 -29.32
C LYS A 110 14.30 -3.24 -30.58
N VAL A 111 13.56 -2.14 -30.47
CA VAL A 111 13.36 -1.21 -31.60
C VAL A 111 14.69 -0.63 -32.09
N LYS A 112 15.63 -0.42 -31.18
CA LYS A 112 16.99 0.07 -31.47
C LYS A 112 18.08 -1.01 -31.34
N GLY A 113 17.72 -2.28 -31.08
CA GLY A 113 18.69 -3.35 -30.87
C GLY A 113 19.42 -3.26 -29.52
N ILE A 114 18.86 -2.55 -28.53
CA ILE A 114 19.46 -2.32 -27.23
C ILE A 114 18.67 -3.12 -26.17
N ASP A 115 19.37 -3.83 -25.29
CA ASP A 115 18.79 -4.40 -24.06
C ASP A 115 19.47 -3.77 -22.83
N PRO A 116 18.81 -2.83 -22.14
CA PRO A 116 19.39 -2.17 -20.97
C PRO A 116 19.42 -3.08 -19.74
N THR A 117 18.84 -4.26 -19.80
CA THR A 117 18.73 -5.18 -18.67
C THR A 117 19.86 -6.21 -18.56
N VAL A 118 20.87 -6.10 -19.47
CA VAL A 118 22.06 -6.97 -19.46
C VAL A 118 22.97 -6.66 -18.28
N SER A 119 23.10 -5.38 -17.91
CA SER A 119 23.91 -4.94 -16.76
C SER A 119 23.20 -3.80 -16.01
N GLU A 120 22.81 -4.07 -14.78
CA GLU A 120 22.05 -3.13 -13.94
C GLU A 120 22.69 -2.98 -12.55
N PRO A 121 23.87 -2.32 -12.44
CA PRO A 121 24.62 -2.23 -11.17
C PRO A 121 23.86 -1.52 -10.05
N TRP A 122 22.86 -0.70 -10.40
CA TRP A 122 21.98 0.00 -9.46
C TRP A 122 20.84 -0.87 -8.92
N LEU A 123 20.51 -1.99 -9.59
CA LEU A 123 19.26 -2.71 -9.36
C LEU A 123 19.21 -3.36 -7.97
N GLU A 124 20.28 -3.97 -7.53
CA GLU A 124 20.29 -4.68 -6.23
C GLU A 124 20.00 -3.70 -5.07
N SER A 125 20.70 -2.57 -5.03
CA SER A 125 20.50 -1.54 -4.00
C SER A 125 19.08 -0.96 -4.07
N PHE A 126 18.58 -0.66 -5.27
CA PHE A 126 17.23 -0.15 -5.48
C PHE A 126 16.17 -1.14 -5.00
N MET A 127 16.32 -2.42 -5.32
CA MET A 127 15.40 -3.48 -4.89
C MET A 127 15.39 -3.62 -3.36
N LYS A 128 16.55 -3.64 -2.72
CA LYS A 128 16.67 -3.72 -1.25
C LYS A 128 15.96 -2.56 -0.57
N THR A 129 16.19 -1.32 -1.04
CA THR A 129 15.56 -0.12 -0.50
C THR A 129 14.03 -0.18 -0.68
N SER A 130 13.56 -0.51 -1.88
CA SER A 130 12.12 -0.61 -2.16
C SER A 130 11.42 -1.70 -1.33
N ILE A 131 12.09 -2.83 -1.10
CA ILE A 131 11.56 -3.91 -0.24
C ILE A 131 11.46 -3.43 1.21
N SER A 132 12.50 -2.79 1.73
CA SER A 132 12.53 -2.26 3.10
C SER A 132 11.45 -1.21 3.31
N GLU A 133 11.29 -0.28 2.37
CA GLU A 133 10.24 0.75 2.41
C GLU A 133 8.84 0.12 2.42
N ASN A 134 8.57 -0.83 1.55
CA ASN A 134 7.28 -1.50 1.50
C ASN A 134 7.00 -2.38 2.73
N ALA A 135 8.02 -3.02 3.31
CA ALA A 135 7.90 -3.70 4.59
C ALA A 135 7.52 -2.72 5.73
N SER A 136 8.09 -1.53 5.72
CA SER A 136 7.74 -0.45 6.65
C SER A 136 6.29 0.00 6.48
N TYR A 137 5.79 0.17 5.25
CA TYR A 137 4.38 0.50 5.02
C TYR A 137 3.43 -0.56 5.55
N ILE A 138 3.74 -1.85 5.38
CA ILE A 138 2.91 -2.96 5.91
C ILE A 138 2.89 -2.91 7.45
N THR A 139 4.04 -2.68 8.07
CA THR A 139 4.18 -2.55 9.53
C THR A 139 3.38 -1.35 10.05
N ASN A 140 3.49 -0.20 9.40
CA ASN A 140 2.76 1.01 9.77
C ASN A 140 1.24 0.85 9.68
N ILE A 141 0.74 0.05 8.72
CA ILE A 141 -0.70 -0.28 8.65
C ILE A 141 -1.12 -1.06 9.89
N LYS A 142 -0.35 -2.07 10.31
CA LYS A 142 -0.59 -2.86 11.52
C LYS A 142 -0.59 -1.95 12.76
N ASP A 143 0.44 -1.13 12.93
CA ASP A 143 0.60 -0.29 14.11
C ASP A 143 -0.51 0.76 14.22
N ALA A 144 -0.87 1.40 13.10
CA ALA A 144 -2.00 2.31 13.04
C ALA A 144 -3.35 1.60 13.33
N TYR A 145 -3.52 0.36 12.88
CA TYR A 145 -4.70 -0.44 13.20
C TYR A 145 -4.76 -0.69 14.71
N LEU A 146 -3.70 -1.19 15.32
CA LEU A 146 -3.63 -1.52 16.75
C LEU A 146 -3.90 -0.29 17.64
N ALA A 147 -3.26 0.85 17.35
CA ALA A 147 -3.49 2.09 18.08
C ALA A 147 -4.95 2.56 18.03
N ASN A 148 -5.58 2.40 16.85
CA ASN A 148 -6.98 2.79 16.69
C ASN A 148 -7.96 1.86 17.40
N ILE A 149 -7.77 0.53 17.32
CA ILE A 149 -8.66 -0.41 18.03
C ILE A 149 -8.55 -0.23 19.54
N GLU A 150 -7.35 -0.03 20.07
CA GLU A 150 -7.11 0.29 21.47
C GLU A 150 -7.92 1.53 21.89
N SER A 151 -7.79 2.62 21.14
CA SER A 151 -8.53 3.86 21.38
C SER A 151 -10.06 3.67 21.28
N ILE A 152 -10.55 2.87 20.34
CA ILE A 152 -11.99 2.57 20.20
C ILE A 152 -12.50 1.82 21.44
N ILE A 153 -11.77 0.81 21.89
CA ILE A 153 -12.15 -0.01 23.04
C ILE A 153 -12.16 0.84 24.33
N TYR A 154 -11.07 1.55 24.63
CA TYR A 154 -11.00 2.39 25.83
C TYR A 154 -12.07 3.48 25.86
N ARG A 155 -12.27 4.19 24.75
CA ARG A 155 -13.33 5.21 24.69
C ARG A 155 -14.71 4.61 24.81
N GLY A 156 -14.93 3.45 24.19
CA GLY A 156 -16.20 2.75 24.27
C GLY A 156 -16.56 2.36 25.71
N VAL A 157 -15.62 1.79 26.43
CA VAL A 157 -15.78 1.43 27.86
C VAL A 157 -15.95 2.68 28.72
N LYS A 158 -15.06 3.67 28.61
CA LYS A 158 -15.12 4.93 29.37
C LYS A 158 -16.45 5.66 29.19
N ASN A 159 -17.00 5.67 27.98
CA ASN A 159 -18.25 6.40 27.66
C ASN A 159 -19.51 5.56 27.86
N GLY A 160 -19.43 4.35 28.43
CA GLY A 160 -20.57 3.47 28.61
C GLY A 160 -21.25 3.04 27.30
N SER A 161 -20.50 2.97 26.18
CA SER A 161 -21.03 2.58 24.89
C SER A 161 -21.52 1.13 24.90
N SER A 162 -22.55 0.81 24.12
CA SER A 162 -22.99 -0.57 23.99
C SER A 162 -21.92 -1.44 23.33
N ALA A 163 -21.83 -2.70 23.74
CA ALA A 163 -20.90 -3.65 23.12
C ALA A 163 -21.07 -3.73 21.61
N LYS A 164 -22.32 -3.67 21.11
CA LYS A 164 -22.62 -3.61 19.67
C LYS A 164 -21.98 -2.40 19.01
N LYS A 165 -22.13 -1.19 19.58
CA LYS A 165 -21.56 0.06 19.02
C LYS A 165 -20.04 -0.01 18.90
N VAL A 166 -19.36 -0.50 19.93
CA VAL A 166 -17.90 -0.66 19.92
C VAL A 166 -17.49 -1.68 18.85
N ARG A 167 -18.17 -2.82 18.80
CA ARG A 167 -17.93 -3.87 17.82
C ARG A 167 -18.07 -3.35 16.37
N ASP A 168 -19.13 -2.59 16.09
CA ASP A 168 -19.37 -2.00 14.78
C ASP A 168 -18.21 -1.05 14.37
N GLN A 169 -17.69 -0.26 15.31
CA GLN A 169 -16.51 0.59 15.08
C GLN A 169 -15.23 -0.22 14.81
N LEU A 170 -15.05 -1.36 15.47
CA LEU A 170 -13.91 -2.26 15.19
C LEU A 170 -14.00 -2.86 13.79
N VAL A 171 -15.20 -3.26 13.33
CA VAL A 171 -15.44 -3.74 11.96
C VAL A 171 -15.15 -2.64 10.94
N GLU A 172 -15.63 -1.42 11.18
CA GLU A 172 -15.36 -0.26 10.32
C GLU A 172 -13.85 0.01 10.20
N ARG A 173 -13.10 -0.13 11.29
CA ARG A 173 -11.66 0.08 11.30
C ARG A 173 -10.91 -0.90 10.40
N VAL A 174 -11.34 -2.14 10.30
CA VAL A 174 -10.80 -3.11 9.32
C VAL A 174 -10.97 -2.59 7.89
N GLY A 175 -12.15 -2.08 7.56
CA GLY A 175 -12.45 -1.49 6.25
C GLY A 175 -11.54 -0.30 5.90
N ILE A 176 -11.32 0.60 6.85
CA ILE A 176 -10.42 1.75 6.69
C ILE A 176 -8.98 1.29 6.42
N SER A 177 -8.50 0.30 7.18
CA SER A 177 -7.14 -0.22 7.00
C SER A 177 -6.95 -0.92 5.65
N ARG A 178 -7.98 -1.62 5.15
CA ARG A 178 -7.98 -2.20 3.79
C ARG A 178 -7.90 -1.13 2.70
N LYS A 179 -8.66 -0.04 2.81
CA LYS A 179 -8.58 1.10 1.87
C LYS A 179 -7.19 1.73 1.88
N ARG A 180 -6.54 1.80 3.05
CA ARG A 180 -5.16 2.29 3.16
C ARG A 180 -4.17 1.37 2.45
N ALA A 181 -4.32 0.05 2.57
CA ALA A 181 -3.50 -0.92 1.85
C ALA A 181 -3.66 -0.81 0.32
N GLU A 182 -4.89 -0.63 -0.16
CA GLU A 182 -5.18 -0.39 -1.58
C GLU A 182 -4.52 0.91 -2.08
N PHE A 183 -4.60 1.97 -1.28
CA PHE A 183 -3.93 3.23 -1.60
C PHE A 183 -2.41 3.02 -1.77
N ILE A 184 -1.76 2.41 -0.78
CA ILE A 184 -0.31 2.17 -0.79
C ILE A 184 0.08 1.26 -1.96
N ALA A 185 -0.71 0.22 -2.26
CA ALA A 185 -0.39 -0.69 -3.34
C ALA A 185 -0.36 0.01 -4.71
N VAL A 186 -1.31 0.89 -5.00
CA VAL A 186 -1.32 1.66 -6.25
C VAL A 186 -0.20 2.69 -6.28
N ASP A 187 0.00 3.40 -5.18
CA ASP A 187 1.01 4.44 -5.02
C ASP A 187 2.42 3.88 -5.24
N GLN A 188 2.77 2.85 -4.49
CA GLN A 188 4.08 2.20 -4.58
C GLN A 188 4.32 1.50 -5.93
N THR A 189 3.26 0.98 -6.55
CA THR A 189 3.37 0.44 -7.92
C THR A 189 3.78 1.52 -8.90
N GLY A 190 3.14 2.70 -8.86
CA GLY A 190 3.48 3.84 -9.72
C GLY A 190 4.90 4.33 -9.47
N SER A 191 5.23 4.63 -8.23
CA SER A 191 6.53 5.18 -7.83
C SER A 191 7.71 4.26 -8.23
N ILE A 192 7.65 2.98 -7.86
CA ILE A 192 8.73 2.02 -8.18
C ILE A 192 8.83 1.80 -9.69
N LEU A 193 7.70 1.64 -10.40
CA LEU A 193 7.67 1.47 -11.84
C LEU A 193 8.28 2.67 -12.56
N GLY A 194 7.89 3.89 -12.17
CA GLY A 194 8.39 5.14 -12.76
C GLY A 194 9.89 5.28 -12.62
N GLN A 195 10.41 5.06 -11.41
CA GLN A 195 11.84 5.13 -11.11
C GLN A 195 12.66 4.07 -11.88
N MET A 196 12.20 2.81 -11.89
CA MET A 196 12.86 1.74 -12.67
C MET A 196 12.87 2.07 -14.17
N THR A 197 11.74 2.56 -14.70
CA THR A 197 11.60 2.97 -16.11
C THR A 197 12.60 4.08 -16.44
N ALA A 198 12.67 5.13 -15.63
CA ALA A 198 13.59 6.23 -15.86
C ALA A 198 15.07 5.78 -15.85
N LYS A 199 15.46 4.90 -14.90
CA LYS A 199 16.81 4.35 -14.84
C LYS A 199 17.15 3.54 -16.10
N ARG A 200 16.25 2.64 -16.52
CA ARG A 200 16.44 1.80 -17.72
C ARG A 200 16.43 2.60 -19.01
N HIS A 201 15.57 3.63 -19.13
CA HIS A 201 15.59 4.54 -20.26
C HIS A 201 16.93 5.28 -20.38
N LYS A 202 17.46 5.81 -19.26
CA LYS A 202 18.78 6.45 -19.23
C LYS A 202 19.89 5.48 -19.65
N GLN A 203 19.84 4.21 -19.25
CA GLN A 203 20.79 3.18 -19.71
C GLN A 203 20.73 2.90 -21.21
N MET A 204 19.56 3.09 -21.84
CA MET A 204 19.42 3.01 -23.31
C MET A 204 19.87 4.28 -24.04
N GLY A 205 20.39 5.29 -23.34
CA GLY A 205 20.73 6.59 -23.92
C GLY A 205 19.49 7.46 -24.24
N VAL A 206 18.32 7.11 -23.66
CA VAL A 206 17.08 7.87 -23.86
C VAL A 206 17.07 9.07 -22.93
N SER A 207 17.08 10.28 -23.52
CA SER A 207 17.03 11.55 -22.80
C SER A 207 15.61 12.11 -22.63
N LYS A 208 14.66 11.67 -23.48
CA LYS A 208 13.28 12.17 -23.52
C LYS A 208 12.27 11.03 -23.38
N PHE A 209 11.13 11.35 -22.83
CA PHE A 209 9.99 10.42 -22.72
C PHE A 209 8.69 11.09 -23.11
N LYS A 210 7.77 10.30 -23.65
CA LYS A 210 6.39 10.70 -23.86
C LYS A 210 5.56 10.28 -22.66
N TRP A 211 4.80 11.22 -22.09
CA TRP A 211 3.87 10.98 -21.00
C TRP A 211 2.65 10.22 -21.51
N LEU A 212 2.30 9.10 -20.89
CA LEU A 212 1.08 8.36 -21.21
C LEU A 212 0.25 8.19 -19.93
N THR A 213 -1.00 8.63 -19.96
CA THR A 213 -1.96 8.43 -18.87
C THR A 213 -2.65 7.08 -18.97
N SER A 214 -3.26 6.61 -17.86
CA SER A 214 -4.15 5.43 -17.88
C SER A 214 -5.44 5.65 -18.67
N ASN A 215 -5.72 6.89 -19.09
CA ASN A 215 -6.84 7.30 -19.92
C ASN A 215 -8.23 6.92 -19.35
N ASP A 216 -8.38 6.94 -18.02
CA ASP A 216 -9.65 6.74 -17.33
C ASP A 216 -10.09 7.99 -16.54
N GLU A 217 -11.27 7.94 -15.97
CA GLU A 217 -11.90 9.04 -15.21
C GLU A 217 -11.10 9.48 -13.97
N LYS A 218 -10.25 8.58 -13.43
CA LYS A 218 -9.45 8.83 -12.22
C LYS A 218 -8.17 9.62 -12.50
N VAL A 219 -7.86 9.89 -13.78
CA VAL A 219 -6.71 10.71 -14.18
C VAL A 219 -6.99 12.17 -13.83
N ARG A 220 -6.11 12.78 -13.04
CA ARG A 220 -6.20 14.21 -12.68
C ARG A 220 -6.11 15.09 -13.93
N LYS A 221 -6.76 16.25 -13.91
CA LYS A 221 -6.70 17.23 -15.01
C LYS A 221 -5.25 17.60 -15.34
N THR A 222 -4.43 17.88 -14.34
CA THR A 222 -2.99 18.20 -14.52
C THR A 222 -2.25 17.12 -15.29
N HIS A 223 -2.53 15.84 -15.03
CA HIS A 223 -1.90 14.72 -15.74
C HIS A 223 -2.51 14.49 -17.14
N ARG A 224 -3.81 14.77 -17.33
CA ARG A 224 -4.42 14.72 -18.67
C ARG A 224 -3.79 15.74 -19.61
N ASP A 225 -3.50 16.92 -19.10
CA ASP A 225 -2.88 18.00 -19.88
C ASP A 225 -1.44 17.67 -20.30
N LEU A 226 -0.77 16.73 -19.65
CA LEU A 226 0.55 16.21 -20.02
C LEU A 226 0.49 15.03 -21.01
N SER A 227 -0.68 14.42 -21.19
CA SER A 227 -0.84 13.21 -22.01
C SER A 227 -0.34 13.40 -23.43
N ASN A 228 0.44 12.45 -23.91
CA ASN A 228 1.09 12.44 -25.24
C ASN A 228 2.13 13.54 -25.49
N LYS A 229 2.43 14.40 -24.50
CA LYS A 229 3.52 15.37 -24.61
C LYS A 229 4.87 14.71 -24.30
N VAL A 230 5.92 15.26 -24.90
CA VAL A 230 7.30 14.81 -24.73
C VAL A 230 8.02 15.71 -23.73
N PHE A 231 8.75 15.11 -22.80
CA PHE A 231 9.52 15.77 -21.75
C PHE A 231 10.94 15.22 -21.67
N SER A 232 11.85 16.02 -21.16
CA SER A 232 13.22 15.57 -20.85
C SER A 232 13.27 14.92 -19.47
N TYR A 233 14.11 13.89 -19.30
CA TYR A 233 14.45 13.35 -17.98
C TYR A 233 15.33 14.29 -17.15
N ALA A 234 15.98 15.27 -17.78
CA ALA A 234 16.75 16.31 -17.10
C ALA A 234 15.87 17.45 -16.58
N ASP A 235 14.71 17.67 -17.22
CA ASP A 235 13.74 18.72 -16.89
C ASP A 235 12.32 18.16 -16.98
N PRO A 236 11.90 17.36 -16.00
CA PRO A 236 10.56 16.77 -15.95
C PRO A 236 9.50 17.84 -15.60
N PRO A 237 8.21 17.58 -15.86
CA PRO A 237 7.12 18.43 -15.39
C PRO A 237 7.15 18.66 -13.87
N SER A 238 6.55 19.76 -13.41
CA SER A 238 6.48 20.11 -11.98
C SER A 238 5.82 19.05 -11.09
N VAL A 239 5.01 18.15 -11.66
CA VAL A 239 4.40 17.00 -10.99
C VAL A 239 5.34 15.78 -10.87
N GLY A 240 6.60 15.91 -11.28
CA GLY A 240 7.58 14.83 -11.28
C GLY A 240 7.47 13.90 -12.49
N LEU A 241 8.06 12.71 -12.39
CA LEU A 241 8.00 11.67 -13.41
C LEU A 241 6.65 10.92 -13.38
N PRO A 242 6.27 10.27 -14.50
CA PRO A 242 5.09 9.39 -14.49
C PRO A 242 5.19 8.32 -13.40
N GLY A 243 4.20 8.28 -12.52
CA GLY A 243 4.14 7.37 -11.38
C GLY A 243 4.57 7.96 -10.03
N GLU A 244 5.27 9.11 -10.00
CA GLU A 244 5.79 9.70 -8.75
C GLU A 244 4.71 10.39 -7.90
N ASP A 245 3.73 11.03 -8.52
CA ASP A 245 2.65 11.67 -7.76
C ASP A 245 1.71 10.62 -7.14
N TYR A 246 1.05 10.95 -6.02
CA TYR A 246 0.20 10.05 -5.25
C TYR A 246 -0.79 9.28 -6.12
N ARG A 247 -0.74 7.95 -6.05
CA ARG A 247 -1.58 7.02 -6.81
C ARG A 247 -1.58 7.28 -8.32
N CYS A 248 -0.49 7.82 -8.85
CA CYS A 248 -0.34 8.06 -10.27
C CYS A 248 -0.19 6.74 -11.02
N ARG A 249 -1.00 6.54 -12.07
CA ARG A 249 -0.94 5.37 -12.97
C ARG A 249 -0.44 5.73 -14.36
N CYS A 250 0.15 6.92 -14.50
CA CYS A 250 0.81 7.33 -15.74
C CYS A 250 2.12 6.57 -15.93
N VAL A 251 2.54 6.42 -17.17
CA VAL A 251 3.77 5.72 -17.55
C VAL A 251 4.57 6.54 -18.56
N ALA A 252 5.87 6.32 -18.62
CA ALA A 252 6.77 6.92 -19.59
C ALA A 252 7.01 5.97 -20.76
N ILE A 253 6.93 6.49 -22.00
CA ILE A 253 7.32 5.79 -23.23
C ILE A 253 8.63 6.43 -23.73
N PRO A 254 9.67 5.65 -24.06
CA PRO A 254 10.93 6.22 -24.51
C PRO A 254 10.78 6.90 -25.87
N VAL A 255 11.43 8.05 -26.04
CA VAL A 255 11.56 8.74 -27.33
C VAL A 255 13.01 8.55 -27.79
N PHE A 256 13.18 7.78 -28.86
CA PHE A 256 14.47 7.50 -29.45
C PHE A 256 14.73 8.48 -30.60
N GLY A 257 15.79 9.27 -30.50
CA GLY A 257 16.18 10.26 -31.50
C GLY A 257 15.76 11.67 -31.15
N ASP A 258 16.14 12.62 -31.99
CA ASP A 258 15.87 14.06 -31.85
C ASP A 258 14.51 14.46 -32.47
N GLU A 259 13.45 13.72 -32.15
CA GLU A 259 12.09 14.14 -32.51
C GLU A 259 11.53 15.13 -31.48
#